data_d3016bb02f59c9ec818147253a59df00
#
_entry.id   d3016bb02f59c9ec818147253a59df00
#
_cell.length_a   1.000
_cell.length_b   1.000
_cell.length_c   1.000
_cell.angle_alpha   90.00
_cell.angle_beta   90.00
_cell.angle_gamma   90.00
#
_symmetry.space_group_name_H-M   'P 1'
#
loop_
_entity.id
_entity.type
_entity.pdbx_description
1 polymer ?
#
loop_
_entity_poly.entity_id
_entity_poly.type
_entity_poly.pdbx_seq_one_letter_code
_entity_poly.pdbx_strand_id
1 'polypeptide(L)'
;MMRTPPHHADELRQIPGVGPSLAADLHLLGIEKVADLRGRDPEQLYADLEQRVGQHVDRCVLYVFRSSVYFAEQTQPELELTRWWNWRDGGLAEERGLL
;
A
#
# COMPACT_ATOMS: atom_id res chain seq x y z
N MET A 1 12.12 27.25 4.12
CA MET A 1 12.24 26.54 3.91
C MET A 1 11.98 25.51 4.01
N MET A 2 11.57 24.93 4.16
CA MET A 2 11.55 23.95 4.22
C MET A 2 11.85 22.99 3.88
N ARG A 3 11.89 22.59 4.24
CA ARG A 3 12.54 21.65 3.79
C ARG A 3 11.96 20.26 3.76
N THR A 4 12.10 19.36 2.73
CA THR A 4 11.54 18.01 2.62
C THR A 4 12.10 17.09 3.69
N PRO A 5 11.26 16.37 4.45
CA PRO A 5 11.79 15.44 5.44
C PRO A 5 12.56 14.31 4.78
N PRO A 6 13.55 13.75 5.47
CA PRO A 6 14.25 12.57 4.97
C PRO A 6 13.28 11.41 4.75
N HIS A 7 13.66 10.49 3.88
CA HIS A 7 12.81 9.33 3.57
C HIS A 7 12.45 8.51 4.79
N HIS A 8 13.38 8.38 5.75
CA HIS A 8 13.10 7.58 6.96
C HIS A 8 12.04 8.20 7.85
N ALA A 9 11.71 9.48 7.63
CA ALA A 9 10.64 10.14 8.37
C ALA A 9 9.28 9.99 7.70
N ASP A 10 9.22 9.34 6.55
CA ASP A 10 7.96 9.13 5.84
C ASP A 10 7.13 8.09 6.59
N GLU A 11 5.97 8.52 7.06
CA GLU A 11 5.07 7.66 7.83
C GLU A 11 4.66 6.40 7.05
N LEU A 12 4.51 6.52 5.73
CA LEU A 12 4.10 5.38 4.91
C LEU A 12 5.10 4.23 4.97
N ARG A 13 6.34 4.51 5.29
CA ARG A 13 7.35 3.47 5.39
C ARG A 13 7.19 2.60 6.64
N GLN A 14 6.29 2.97 7.54
CA GLN A 14 5.94 2.13 8.68
C GLN A 14 5.14 0.91 8.24
N ILE A 15 4.52 0.98 7.07
CA ILE A 15 3.72 -0.13 6.54
C ILE A 15 4.66 -1.23 6.08
N PRO A 16 4.51 -2.47 6.60
CA PRO A 16 5.34 -3.58 6.13
C PRO A 16 5.23 -3.73 4.62
N GLY A 17 6.37 -3.84 3.96
CA GLY A 17 6.42 -3.98 2.50
C GLY A 17 6.51 -2.67 1.74
N VAL A 18 6.34 -1.53 2.40
CA VAL A 18 6.44 -0.23 1.73
C VAL A 18 7.81 0.36 1.97
N GLY A 19 8.64 0.35 0.93
CA GLY A 19 9.93 1.01 0.94
C GLY A 19 9.83 2.39 0.30
N PRO A 20 10.99 3.04 0.03
CA PRO A 20 10.98 4.39 -0.51
C PRO A 20 10.26 4.51 -1.86
N SER A 21 10.39 3.50 -2.71
CA SER A 21 9.79 3.53 -4.03
C SER A 21 8.27 3.50 -3.95
N LEU A 22 7.72 2.57 -3.16
CA LEU A 22 6.27 2.46 -3.02
C LEU A 22 5.69 3.62 -2.23
N ALA A 23 6.44 4.16 -1.26
CA ALA A 23 6.00 5.36 -0.57
C ALA A 23 5.85 6.52 -1.56
N ALA A 24 6.82 6.67 -2.47
CA ALA A 24 6.74 7.71 -3.49
C ALA A 24 5.53 7.50 -4.40
N ASP A 25 5.25 6.25 -4.77
CA ASP A 25 4.08 5.93 -5.59
C ASP A 25 2.78 6.31 -4.89
N LEU A 26 2.70 6.03 -3.59
CA LEU A 26 1.51 6.39 -2.81
C LEU A 26 1.35 7.91 -2.72
N HIS A 27 2.46 8.63 -2.53
CA HIS A 27 2.41 10.09 -2.54
C HIS A 27 1.91 10.63 -3.87
N LEU A 28 2.32 10.01 -4.95
CA LEU A 28 1.85 10.38 -6.29
C LEU A 28 0.33 10.24 -6.39
N LEU A 29 -0.25 9.29 -5.68
CA LEU A 29 -1.69 9.06 -5.66
C LEU A 29 -2.43 9.90 -4.62
N GLY A 30 -1.73 10.81 -3.94
CA GLY A 30 -2.34 11.68 -2.95
C GLY A 30 -2.40 11.11 -1.54
N ILE A 31 -1.73 9.99 -1.31
CA ILE A 31 -1.67 9.36 0.00
C ILE A 31 -0.44 9.91 0.73
N GLU A 32 -0.67 10.66 1.82
CA GLU A 32 0.42 11.28 2.57
C GLU A 32 0.73 10.58 3.87
N LYS A 33 -0.29 9.95 4.47
CA LYS A 33 -0.14 9.24 5.75
C LYS A 33 -0.89 7.94 5.70
N VAL A 34 -0.59 7.07 6.67
CA VAL A 34 -1.25 5.77 6.78
C VAL A 34 -2.77 5.92 6.83
N ALA A 35 -3.27 6.90 7.60
CA ALA A 35 -4.71 7.10 7.73
C ALA A 35 -5.39 7.40 6.39
N ASP A 36 -4.67 7.95 5.43
CA ASP A 36 -5.25 8.27 4.12
C ASP A 36 -5.60 7.01 3.32
N LEU A 37 -5.07 5.86 3.71
CA LEU A 37 -5.39 4.60 3.05
C LEU A 37 -6.70 3.99 3.53
N ARG A 38 -7.23 4.46 4.64
CA ARG A 38 -8.47 3.90 5.18
C ARG A 38 -9.62 4.10 4.21
N GLY A 39 -10.34 3.03 3.92
CA GLY A 39 -11.48 3.08 3.02
C GLY A 39 -11.13 3.15 1.54
N ARG A 40 -9.83 3.11 1.19
CA ARG A 40 -9.43 3.15 -0.21
C ARG A 40 -9.50 1.77 -0.81
N ASP A 41 -9.82 1.73 -2.09
CA ASP A 41 -9.88 0.48 -2.86
C ASP A 41 -8.50 0.22 -3.45
N PRO A 42 -7.82 -0.85 -3.05
CA PRO A 42 -6.48 -1.15 -3.58
C PRO A 42 -6.46 -1.33 -5.10
N GLU A 43 -7.52 -1.89 -5.67
CA GLU A 43 -7.61 -2.09 -7.12
C GLU A 43 -7.63 -0.73 -7.82
N GLN A 44 -8.36 0.22 -7.26
CA GLN A 44 -8.43 1.56 -7.84
C GLN A 44 -7.09 2.28 -7.69
N LEU A 45 -6.44 2.14 -6.55
CA LEU A 45 -5.11 2.73 -6.37
C LEU A 45 -4.14 2.20 -7.40
N TYR A 46 -4.19 0.90 -7.64
CA TYR A 46 -3.32 0.25 -8.62
C TYR A 46 -3.59 0.76 -10.04
N ALA A 47 -4.87 0.85 -10.41
CA ALA A 47 -5.27 1.35 -11.73
C ALA A 47 -4.85 2.81 -11.91
N ASP A 48 -5.02 3.62 -10.87
CA ASP A 48 -4.62 5.03 -10.91
C ASP A 48 -3.11 5.17 -11.06
N LEU A 49 -2.35 4.30 -10.41
CA LEU A 49 -0.90 4.34 -10.53
C LEU A 49 -0.47 4.01 -11.96
N GLU A 50 -1.04 2.94 -12.55
CA GLU A 50 -0.72 2.58 -13.93
C GLU A 50 -1.01 3.74 -14.89
N GLN A 51 -2.11 4.43 -14.65
CA GLN A 51 -2.50 5.56 -15.47
C GLN A 51 -1.50 6.72 -15.33
N ARG A 52 -1.07 6.97 -14.09
CA ARG A 52 -0.13 8.06 -13.80
C ARG A 52 1.25 7.83 -14.39
N VAL A 53 1.74 6.58 -14.31
CA VAL A 53 3.07 6.27 -14.84
C VAL A 53 3.02 5.95 -16.33
N GLY A 54 1.84 5.72 -16.88
CA GLY A 54 1.66 5.51 -18.32
C GLY A 54 2.14 4.17 -18.83
N GLN A 55 2.24 3.18 -17.95
CA GLN A 55 2.67 1.84 -18.34
C GLN A 55 2.18 0.82 -17.32
N HIS A 56 2.29 -0.45 -17.68
CA HIS A 56 1.92 -1.53 -16.79
C HIS A 56 2.83 -1.53 -15.54
N VAL A 57 2.21 -1.68 -14.38
CA VAL A 57 2.91 -1.78 -13.09
C VAL A 57 2.84 -3.24 -12.63
N ASP A 58 3.95 -3.74 -12.08
CA ASP A 58 4.02 -5.10 -11.57
C ASP A 58 2.86 -5.37 -10.62
N ARG A 59 2.21 -6.52 -10.79
CA ARG A 59 1.03 -6.86 -9.99
C ARG A 59 1.35 -7.01 -8.50
N CYS A 60 2.61 -7.25 -8.15
CA CYS A 60 3.03 -7.26 -6.74
C CYS A 60 2.72 -5.95 -6.04
N VAL A 61 2.71 -4.84 -6.77
CA VAL A 61 2.37 -3.54 -6.20
C VAL A 61 0.92 -3.53 -5.73
N LEU A 62 0.02 -4.16 -6.49
CA LEU A 62 -1.37 -4.30 -6.06
C LEU A 62 -1.44 -5.09 -4.74
N TYR A 63 -0.65 -6.14 -4.63
CA TYR A 63 -0.66 -6.95 -3.41
C TYR A 63 -0.19 -6.14 -2.22
N VAL A 64 0.84 -5.32 -2.40
CA VAL A 64 1.29 -4.41 -1.33
C VAL A 64 0.20 -3.39 -1.00
N PHE A 65 -0.51 -2.87 -2.01
CA PHE A 65 -1.60 -1.93 -1.75
C PHE A 65 -2.71 -2.60 -0.93
N ARG A 66 -3.04 -3.85 -1.25
CA ARG A 66 -4.05 -4.60 -0.48
C ARG A 66 -3.65 -4.73 0.99
N SER A 67 -2.40 -5.13 1.24
CA SER A 67 -1.92 -5.29 2.62
C SER A 67 -1.81 -3.93 3.31
N SER A 68 -1.49 -2.88 2.57
CA SER A 68 -1.35 -1.53 3.13
C SER A 68 -2.69 -0.96 3.60
N VAL A 69 -3.75 -1.16 2.80
CA VAL A 69 -5.08 -0.73 3.21
C VAL A 69 -5.53 -1.51 4.45
N TYR A 70 -5.29 -2.82 4.45
CA TYR A 70 -5.59 -3.63 5.62
C TYR A 70 -4.86 -3.09 6.85
N PHE A 71 -3.56 -2.85 6.73
CA PHE A 71 -2.74 -2.34 7.83
C PHE A 71 -3.32 -1.02 8.38
N ALA A 72 -3.72 -0.13 7.48
CA ALA A 72 -4.24 1.18 7.85
C ALA A 72 -5.58 1.08 8.59
N GLU A 73 -6.35 0.03 8.31
CA GLU A 73 -7.71 -0.11 8.86
C GLU A 73 -7.75 -0.89 10.16
N GLN A 74 -6.65 -1.51 10.56
CA GLN A 74 -6.63 -2.36 11.76
C GLN A 74 -5.93 -1.66 12.91
N THR A 75 -6.51 -1.76 14.10
CA THR A 75 -5.85 -1.28 15.31
C THR A 75 -4.71 -2.23 15.69
N GLN A 76 -4.94 -3.53 15.53
CA GLN A 76 -3.94 -4.56 15.82
C GLN A 76 -3.88 -5.54 14.65
N PRO A 77 -3.10 -5.21 13.61
CA PRO A 77 -3.03 -6.08 12.44
C PRO A 77 -2.45 -7.45 12.79
N GLU A 78 -3.01 -8.51 12.19
CA GLU A 78 -2.42 -9.84 12.31
C GLU A 78 -1.09 -9.84 11.57
N LEU A 79 -0.07 -10.41 12.19
CA LEU A 79 1.26 -10.45 11.59
C LEU A 79 1.24 -11.08 10.19
N GLU A 80 0.54 -12.20 10.02
CA GLU A 80 0.48 -12.88 8.73
C GLU A 80 -0.12 -11.99 7.64
N LEU A 81 -1.07 -11.16 8.01
CA LEU A 81 -1.74 -10.28 7.04
C LEU A 81 -1.01 -8.96 6.83
N THR A 82 0.10 -8.72 7.54
CA THR A 82 1.00 -7.63 7.20
C THR A 82 2.02 -8.04 6.14
N ARG A 83 2.06 -9.31 5.79
CA ARG A 83 2.95 -9.84 4.75
C ARG A 83 2.25 -9.69 3.42
N TRP A 84 2.77 -8.82 2.57
CA TRP A 84 2.07 -8.45 1.34
C TRP A 84 1.80 -9.66 0.42
N TRP A 85 2.68 -10.67 0.43
CA TRP A 85 2.51 -11.83 -0.46
C TRP A 85 1.31 -12.68 -0.08
N ASN A 86 0.79 -12.52 1.14
CA ASN A 86 -0.44 -13.22 1.54
C ASN A 86 -1.68 -12.57 0.93
N TRP A 87 -1.51 -11.44 0.26
CA TRP A 87 -2.61 -10.73 -0.43
C TRP A 87 -2.61 -10.97 -1.94
N ARG A 88 -1.76 -11.89 -2.42
CA ARG A 88 -1.75 -12.25 -3.84
C ARG A 88 -3.06 -12.94 -4.19
N ASP A 89 -3.39 -12.95 -5.48
CA ASP A 89 -4.54 -13.69 -5.97
C ASP A 89 -4.36 -15.16 -5.58
N GLY A 90 -5.39 -15.75 -4.95
CA GLY A 90 -5.31 -17.11 -4.45
C GLY A 90 -4.51 -17.28 -3.17
N GLY A 91 -4.13 -16.17 -2.52
CA GLY A 91 -3.36 -16.23 -1.28
C GLY A 91 -4.22 -16.34 -0.03
N LEU A 92 -3.56 -16.20 1.13
CA LEU A 92 -4.21 -16.37 2.42
C LEU A 92 -5.39 -15.42 2.62
N ALA A 93 -5.23 -14.14 2.24
CA ALA A 93 -6.28 -13.16 2.44
C ALA A 93 -7.54 -13.52 1.64
N GLU A 94 -7.34 -14.00 0.41
CA GLU A 94 -8.48 -14.42 -0.40
C GLU A 94 -9.16 -15.65 0.21
N GLU A 95 -8.37 -16.60 0.72
CA GLU A 95 -8.91 -17.78 1.39
C GLU A 95 -9.77 -17.42 2.59
N ARG A 96 -9.43 -16.31 3.25
CA ARG A 96 -10.19 -15.84 4.41
C ARG A 96 -11.35 -14.91 4.05
N GLY A 97 -11.58 -14.69 2.76
CA GLY A 97 -12.68 -13.85 2.30
C GLY A 97 -12.43 -12.36 2.49
N LEU A 98 -11.17 -11.94 2.52
CA LEU A 98 -10.83 -10.52 2.73
C LEU A 98 -10.63 -9.75 1.42
N LEU A 99 -10.74 -10.41 0.30
CA LEU A 99 -10.65 -9.77 -1.00
C LEU A 99 -12.00 -9.62 -1.65
#